data_c76569253d220081ce662f7fb343187f
#
_entry.id   c76569253d220081ce662f7fb343187f
#
_cell.length_a   1.000
_cell.length_b   1.000
_cell.length_c   1.000
_cell.angle_alpha   90.00
_cell.angle_beta   90.00
_cell.angle_gamma   90.00
#
_symmetry.space_group_name_H-M   'P 1'
#
loop_
_entity.id
_entity.type
_entity.pdbx_description
1 polymer ?
#
loop_
_entity_poly.entity_id
_entity_poly.type
_entity_poly.pdbx_seq_one_letter_code
_entity_poly.pdbx_strand_id
1 'polypeptide(L)'
;MKYTKYEELLEIVKRNNSVYEELITSYNKTNLNILDFEKKNKNNSTKNLIEYIEFLKKESDRKKFDRWQHIHNYATEIQDFILNNWSDLNYFDVSILDLVPYTVYAKLTDKTVRIIKTIYQKEK
;
A
#
# COMPACT_ATOMS: atom_id res chain seq x y z
N MET A 1 -10.30 27.31 -5.20
CA MET A 1 -9.54 27.36 -4.03
C MET A 1 -10.13 26.57 -2.90
N LYS A 2 -11.41 26.40 -2.90
CA LYS A 2 -12.11 25.65 -1.86
C LYS A 2 -11.65 24.21 -1.73
N TYR A 3 -11.07 23.65 -2.77
CA TYR A 3 -10.72 22.24 -2.82
C TYR A 3 -9.22 21.98 -2.81
N THR A 4 -8.42 22.97 -2.41
CA THR A 4 -6.97 22.83 -2.40
C THR A 4 -6.52 21.63 -1.56
N LYS A 5 -7.09 21.46 -0.37
CA LYS A 5 -6.72 20.34 0.49
C LYS A 5 -7.17 19.00 -0.10
N TYR A 6 -8.37 18.98 -0.66
CA TYR A 6 -8.85 17.78 -1.36
C TYR A 6 -7.92 17.41 -2.51
N GLU A 7 -7.54 18.38 -3.33
CA GLU A 7 -6.65 18.12 -4.47
C GLU A 7 -5.28 17.63 -4.04
N GLU A 8 -4.71 18.20 -2.98
CA GLU A 8 -3.44 17.76 -2.44
C GLU A 8 -3.50 16.32 -1.94
N LEU A 9 -4.55 16.00 -1.18
CA LEU A 9 -4.74 14.66 -0.66
C LEU A 9 -5.03 13.67 -1.79
N LEU A 10 -5.83 14.06 -2.76
CA LEU A 10 -6.12 13.23 -3.93
C LEU A 10 -4.85 12.87 -4.70
N GLU A 11 -3.94 13.82 -4.87
CA GLU A 11 -2.68 13.57 -5.55
C GLU A 11 -1.83 12.56 -4.78
N ILE A 12 -1.74 12.71 -3.46
CA ILE A 12 -1.03 11.76 -2.61
C ILE A 12 -1.60 10.35 -2.78
N VAL A 13 -2.92 10.23 -2.72
CA VAL A 13 -3.60 8.94 -2.82
C VAL A 13 -3.41 8.32 -4.20
N LYS A 14 -3.61 9.08 -5.26
CA LYS A 14 -3.46 8.55 -6.63
C LYS A 14 -2.04 8.08 -6.92
N ARG A 15 -1.05 8.89 -6.55
CA ARG A 15 0.35 8.55 -6.77
C ARG A 15 0.74 7.27 -6.02
N ASN A 16 0.35 7.20 -4.76
CA ASN A 16 0.69 6.03 -3.94
C ASN A 16 -0.09 4.78 -4.36
N ASN A 17 -1.34 4.94 -4.76
CA ASN A 17 -2.14 3.80 -5.24
C ASN A 17 -1.53 3.18 -6.50
N SER A 18 -1.01 4.00 -7.40
CA SER A 18 -0.35 3.51 -8.61
C SER A 18 0.85 2.62 -8.26
N VAL A 19 1.70 3.09 -7.34
CA VAL A 19 2.87 2.32 -6.89
C VAL A 19 2.43 1.05 -6.15
N TYR A 20 1.43 1.17 -5.30
CA TYR A 20 0.90 0.04 -4.54
C TYR A 20 0.42 -1.08 -5.47
N GLU A 21 -0.34 -0.75 -6.51
CA GLU A 21 -0.83 -1.73 -7.45
C GLU A 21 0.30 -2.43 -8.21
N GLU A 22 1.32 -1.67 -8.63
CA GLU A 22 2.49 -2.25 -9.27
C GLU A 22 3.20 -3.25 -8.37
N LEU A 23 3.41 -2.88 -7.11
CA LEU A 23 4.11 -3.75 -6.15
C LEU A 23 3.32 -5.02 -5.85
N ILE A 24 2.01 -4.92 -5.71
CA ILE A 24 1.16 -6.10 -5.48
C ILE A 24 1.18 -7.02 -6.69
N THR A 25 1.02 -6.47 -7.89
CA THR A 25 1.04 -7.26 -9.13
C THR A 25 2.38 -7.98 -9.29
N SER A 26 3.47 -7.27 -9.05
CA SER A 26 4.82 -7.83 -9.15
C SER A 26 5.04 -8.95 -8.13
N TYR A 27 4.60 -8.75 -6.89
CA TYR A 27 4.72 -9.76 -5.84
C TYR A 27 3.91 -11.01 -6.18
N ASN A 28 2.67 -10.82 -6.62
CA ASN A 28 1.80 -11.94 -6.98
C ASN A 28 2.35 -12.72 -8.16
N LYS A 29 2.90 -12.05 -9.17
CA LYS A 29 3.54 -12.71 -10.30
C LYS A 29 4.71 -13.59 -9.85
N THR A 30 5.53 -13.09 -8.95
CA THR A 30 6.68 -13.87 -8.46
C THR A 30 6.22 -15.12 -7.72
N ASN A 31 5.19 -15.01 -6.89
CA ASN A 31 4.63 -16.15 -6.17
C ASN A 31 4.05 -17.20 -7.13
N LEU A 32 3.33 -16.74 -8.15
CA LEU A 32 2.79 -17.66 -9.16
C LEU A 32 3.90 -18.36 -9.92
N ASN A 33 4.98 -17.66 -10.24
CA ASN A 33 6.13 -18.25 -10.92
C ASN A 33 6.80 -19.33 -10.07
N ILE A 34 6.92 -19.09 -8.76
CA ILE A 34 7.47 -20.09 -7.83
C ILE A 34 6.62 -21.35 -7.84
N LEU A 35 5.29 -21.18 -7.66
CA LEU A 35 4.37 -22.31 -7.61
C LEU A 35 4.35 -23.09 -8.90
N ASP A 36 4.32 -22.39 -10.03
CA ASP A 36 4.30 -23.02 -11.34
C ASP A 36 5.60 -23.79 -11.59
N PHE A 37 6.74 -23.19 -11.25
CA PHE A 37 8.03 -23.82 -11.42
C PHE A 37 8.18 -25.07 -10.55
N GLU A 38 7.80 -25.00 -9.29
CA GLU A 38 7.85 -26.15 -8.38
C GLU A 38 6.97 -27.29 -8.89
N LYS A 39 5.78 -26.95 -9.38
CA LYS A 39 4.84 -27.93 -9.90
C LYS A 39 5.36 -28.64 -11.13
N LYS A 40 5.95 -27.89 -12.07
CA LYS A 40 6.48 -28.44 -13.33
C LYS A 40 7.73 -29.29 -13.11
N ASN A 41 8.52 -28.97 -12.10
CA ASN A 41 9.82 -29.59 -11.88
C ASN A 41 9.88 -30.44 -10.61
N LYS A 42 8.74 -30.93 -10.19
CA LYS A 42 8.58 -31.68 -8.94
C LYS A 42 9.55 -32.83 -8.77
N ASN A 43 9.86 -33.54 -9.89
CA ASN A 43 10.71 -34.74 -9.85
C ASN A 43 12.13 -34.49 -10.32
N ASN A 44 12.50 -33.25 -10.59
CA ASN A 44 13.85 -32.90 -11.04
C ASN A 44 14.66 -32.37 -9.86
N SER A 45 15.83 -32.98 -9.66
CA SER A 45 16.74 -32.62 -8.56
C SER A 45 18.08 -32.13 -9.07
N THR A 46 18.09 -31.28 -10.06
CA THR A 46 19.36 -30.73 -10.54
C THR A 46 19.75 -29.51 -9.72
N LYS A 47 21.05 -29.29 -9.60
CA LYS A 47 21.59 -28.13 -8.91
C LYS A 47 21.03 -26.81 -9.48
N ASN A 48 20.93 -26.72 -10.79
CA ASN A 48 20.43 -25.51 -11.47
C ASN A 48 18.98 -25.21 -11.10
N LEU A 49 18.14 -26.25 -10.96
CA LEU A 49 16.75 -26.09 -10.54
C LEU A 49 16.66 -25.56 -9.14
N ILE A 50 17.46 -26.11 -8.23
CA ILE A 50 17.50 -25.67 -6.84
C ILE A 50 17.92 -24.19 -6.75
N GLU A 51 18.97 -23.83 -7.47
CA GLU A 51 19.44 -22.44 -7.49
C GLU A 51 18.38 -21.49 -8.04
N TYR A 52 17.66 -21.90 -9.07
CA TYR A 52 16.59 -21.06 -9.63
C TYR A 52 15.42 -20.88 -8.65
N ILE A 53 15.03 -21.95 -7.96
CA ILE A 53 13.98 -21.86 -6.94
C ILE A 53 14.40 -20.91 -5.84
N GLU A 54 15.65 -21.01 -5.38
CA GLU A 54 16.19 -20.13 -4.35
C GLU A 54 16.19 -18.66 -4.80
N PHE A 55 16.54 -18.43 -6.05
CA PHE A 55 16.49 -17.08 -6.64
C PHE A 55 15.07 -16.52 -6.61
N LEU A 56 14.09 -17.31 -7.03
CA LEU A 56 12.69 -16.89 -7.04
C LEU A 56 12.19 -16.57 -5.63
N LYS A 57 12.59 -17.37 -4.64
CA LYS A 57 12.22 -17.13 -3.24
C LYS A 57 12.80 -15.83 -2.72
N LYS A 58 14.06 -15.54 -3.04
CA LYS A 58 14.67 -14.26 -2.68
C LYS A 58 13.95 -13.09 -3.32
N GLU A 59 13.56 -13.21 -4.59
CA GLU A 59 12.80 -12.17 -5.29
C GLU A 59 11.44 -11.96 -4.64
N SER A 60 10.77 -13.04 -4.25
CA SER A 60 9.48 -12.94 -3.57
C SER A 60 9.62 -12.20 -2.25
N ASP A 61 10.62 -12.54 -1.45
CA ASP A 61 10.87 -11.89 -0.16
C ASP A 61 11.20 -10.40 -0.34
N ARG A 62 12.03 -10.08 -1.35
CA ARG A 62 12.38 -8.69 -1.64
C ARG A 62 11.15 -7.87 -2.03
N LYS A 63 10.31 -8.42 -2.90
CA LYS A 63 9.09 -7.73 -3.34
C LYS A 63 8.08 -7.58 -2.23
N LYS A 64 8.01 -8.57 -1.32
CA LYS A 64 7.18 -8.47 -0.13
C LYS A 64 7.67 -7.33 0.76
N PHE A 65 8.98 -7.24 0.97
CA PHE A 65 9.58 -6.16 1.76
C PHE A 65 9.28 -4.80 1.11
N ASP A 66 9.50 -4.68 -0.20
CA ASP A 66 9.25 -3.43 -0.93
C ASP A 66 7.80 -2.99 -0.78
N ARG A 67 6.86 -3.94 -0.85
CA ARG A 67 5.44 -3.65 -0.67
C ARG A 67 5.16 -3.13 0.74
N TRP A 68 5.69 -3.80 1.76
CA TRP A 68 5.48 -3.39 3.15
C TRP A 68 6.11 -2.03 3.43
N GLN A 69 7.29 -1.79 2.88
CA GLN A 69 7.95 -0.50 3.03
C GLN A 69 7.11 0.61 2.39
N HIS A 70 6.56 0.36 1.23
CA HIS A 70 5.70 1.33 0.56
C HIS A 70 4.42 1.59 1.35
N ILE A 71 3.80 0.54 1.90
CA ILE A 71 2.61 0.69 2.73
C ILE A 71 2.90 1.61 3.93
N HIS A 72 4.03 1.40 4.58
CA HIS A 72 4.46 2.24 5.69
C HIS A 72 4.65 3.69 5.25
N ASN A 73 5.34 3.91 4.15
CA ASN A 73 5.58 5.26 3.62
C ASN A 73 4.30 5.96 3.22
N TYR A 74 3.39 5.23 2.58
CA TYR A 74 2.09 5.74 2.18
C TYR A 74 1.29 6.20 3.42
N ALA A 75 1.20 5.32 4.43
CA ALA A 75 0.50 5.66 5.67
C ALA A 75 1.11 6.89 6.34
N THR A 76 2.44 6.97 6.38
CA THR A 76 3.15 8.12 6.96
C THR A 76 2.80 9.41 6.23
N GLU A 77 2.77 9.37 4.92
CA GLU A 77 2.44 10.54 4.11
C GLU A 77 1.02 11.04 4.39
N ILE A 78 0.07 10.12 4.48
CA ILE A 78 -1.31 10.48 4.83
C ILE A 78 -1.38 11.06 6.23
N GLN A 79 -0.71 10.44 7.20
CA GLN A 79 -0.70 10.93 8.57
C GLN A 79 -0.16 12.34 8.68
N ASP A 80 0.98 12.58 8.02
CA ASP A 80 1.58 13.90 8.05
C ASP A 80 0.64 14.95 7.46
N PHE A 81 -0.02 14.62 6.36
CA PHE A 81 -0.98 15.54 5.75
C PHE A 81 -2.15 15.84 6.70
N ILE A 82 -2.74 14.79 7.27
CA ILE A 82 -3.89 14.96 8.17
C ILE A 82 -3.48 15.75 9.42
N LEU A 83 -2.36 15.40 10.04
CA LEU A 83 -1.92 16.07 11.26
C LEU A 83 -1.54 17.52 11.04
N ASN A 84 -0.99 17.85 9.87
CA ASN A 84 -0.59 19.22 9.57
C ASN A 84 -1.75 20.10 9.11
N ASN A 85 -2.87 19.51 8.71
CA ASN A 85 -3.98 20.25 8.12
C ASN A 85 -5.34 19.99 8.79
N TRP A 86 -5.35 19.24 9.89
CA TRP A 86 -6.62 18.75 10.45
C TRP A 86 -7.65 19.83 10.73
N SER A 87 -7.22 21.00 11.15
CA SER A 87 -8.14 22.09 11.47
C SER A 87 -8.81 22.70 10.23
N ASP A 88 -8.21 22.51 9.06
CA ASP A 88 -8.71 23.05 7.80
C ASP A 88 -9.44 22.00 6.97
N LEU A 89 -9.49 20.75 7.44
CA LEU A 89 -10.09 19.65 6.69
C LEU A 89 -11.58 19.53 7.01
N ASN A 90 -12.34 19.14 6.01
CA ASN A 90 -13.77 18.87 6.16
C ASN A 90 -14.08 17.47 5.62
N TYR A 91 -15.34 17.08 5.71
CA TYR A 91 -15.78 15.78 5.25
C TYR A 91 -15.39 15.52 3.80
N PHE A 92 -15.55 16.52 2.93
CA PHE A 92 -15.23 16.37 1.52
C PHE A 92 -13.75 16.00 1.32
N ASP A 93 -12.85 16.65 2.08
CA ASP A 93 -11.41 16.36 1.96
C ASP A 93 -11.08 14.93 2.35
N VAL A 94 -11.59 14.48 3.51
CA VAL A 94 -11.23 13.15 4.02
C VAL A 94 -11.96 12.01 3.31
N SER A 95 -13.04 12.30 2.57
CA SER A 95 -13.76 11.27 1.84
C SER A 95 -12.89 10.56 0.81
N ILE A 96 -11.81 11.21 0.34
CA ILE A 96 -10.87 10.60 -0.59
C ILE A 96 -10.17 9.38 0.02
N LEU A 97 -10.14 9.28 1.35
CA LEU A 97 -9.50 8.15 2.03
C LEU A 97 -10.23 6.83 1.79
N ASP A 98 -11.46 6.87 1.27
CA ASP A 98 -12.15 5.65 0.84
C ASP A 98 -11.40 4.94 -0.29
N LEU A 99 -10.54 5.65 -1.02
CA LEU A 99 -9.72 5.09 -2.09
C LEU A 99 -8.40 4.48 -1.57
N VAL A 100 -8.09 4.67 -0.29
CA VAL A 100 -6.86 4.15 0.31
C VAL A 100 -7.02 2.66 0.57
N PRO A 101 -6.04 1.82 0.16
CA PRO A 101 -6.11 0.40 0.47
C PRO A 101 -6.25 0.15 1.97
N TYR A 102 -7.04 -0.86 2.32
CA TYR A 102 -7.29 -1.18 3.72
C TYR A 102 -6.00 -1.42 4.51
N THR A 103 -5.03 -2.09 3.89
CA THR A 103 -3.74 -2.38 4.53
C THR A 103 -3.00 -1.10 4.93
N VAL A 104 -3.10 -0.06 4.11
CA VAL A 104 -2.49 1.24 4.39
C VAL A 104 -3.25 1.94 5.52
N TYR A 105 -4.57 1.94 5.42
CA TYR A 105 -5.42 2.57 6.44
C TYR A 105 -5.17 1.97 7.82
N ALA A 106 -5.00 0.64 7.87
CA ALA A 106 -4.75 -0.06 9.13
C ALA A 106 -3.41 0.32 9.79
N LYS A 107 -2.51 0.95 9.04
CA LYS A 107 -1.22 1.43 9.57
C LYS A 107 -1.26 2.85 10.12
N LEU A 108 -2.38 3.54 9.96
CA LEU A 108 -2.51 4.89 10.53
C LEU A 108 -2.56 4.82 12.05
N THR A 109 -2.00 5.83 12.70
CA THR A 109 -2.02 5.89 14.17
C THR A 109 -3.44 6.13 14.69
N ASP A 110 -3.69 5.74 15.93
CA ASP A 110 -4.99 5.96 16.58
C ASP A 110 -5.37 7.44 16.58
N LYS A 111 -4.40 8.32 16.80
CA LYS A 111 -4.63 9.76 16.78
C LYS A 111 -5.16 10.21 15.43
N THR A 112 -4.52 9.75 14.35
CA THR A 112 -4.93 10.10 12.98
C THR A 112 -6.34 9.58 12.69
N VAL A 113 -6.62 8.33 13.05
CA VAL A 113 -7.94 7.73 12.84
C VAL A 113 -9.02 8.50 13.59
N ARG A 114 -8.75 8.93 14.82
CA ARG A 114 -9.71 9.73 15.61
C ARG A 114 -10.02 11.06 14.94
N ILE A 115 -9.00 11.72 14.41
CA ILE A 115 -9.20 13.00 13.70
C ILE A 115 -10.11 12.78 12.51
N ILE A 116 -9.84 11.74 11.71
CA ILE A 116 -10.64 11.42 10.54
C ILE A 116 -12.09 11.15 10.95
N LYS A 117 -12.30 10.32 11.97
CA LYS A 117 -13.64 10.02 12.47
C LYS A 117 -14.38 11.26 12.96
N THR A 118 -13.67 12.14 13.64
CA THR A 118 -14.26 13.40 14.12
C THR A 118 -14.75 14.25 12.96
N ILE A 119 -13.97 14.33 11.88
CA ILE A 119 -14.36 15.09 10.69
C ILE A 119 -15.61 14.47 10.06
N TYR A 120 -15.65 13.13 9.93
CA TYR A 120 -16.82 12.43 9.39
C TYR A 120 -18.07 12.70 10.24
N GLN A 121 -17.94 12.69 11.57
CA GLN A 121 -19.06 12.90 12.47
C GLN A 121 -19.64 14.30 12.39
N LYS A 122 -18.81 15.30 12.09
CA LYS A 122 -19.27 16.68 11.98
C LYS A 122 -20.25 16.90 10.83
N GLU A 123 -20.20 16.04 9.82
CA GLU A 123 -21.10 16.15 8.66
C GLU A 123 -22.50 15.64 8.94
N LYS A 124 -22.66 14.89 10.01
CA LYS A 124 -23.98 14.43 10.45
C LYS A 124 -24.60 15.44 11.41
#